data_43413155e0ded90bd699d781a5ad2043
#
_entry.id   43413155e0ded90bd699d781a5ad2043
#
_cell.length_a   1.000
_cell.length_b   1.000
_cell.length_c   1.000
_cell.angle_alpha   90.00
_cell.angle_beta   90.00
_cell.angle_gamma   90.00
#
_symmetry.space_group_name_H-M   'P 1'
#
loop_
_entity.id
_entity.type
_entity.pdbx_description
1 polymer ?
#
loop_
_entity_poly.entity_id
_entity_poly.type
_entity_poly.pdbx_seq_one_letter_code
_entity_poly.pdbx_strand_id
1 'polypeptide(L)'
;MKKQISMLLATACAASLLAACGGSGSTTTDSSSAADTTATAASYYESAQKPDKLVWWVHDGMHQEDGSEQWIAEFDAKTGIDLELDFIDNNEYTKKLELAYASDTVPDTFDLNGETLGNYAAQGAIADLTDLVHESGLYDKVDKNLWDALTVNGKIYGVPRETPSAIVTYVRKDWLDRLGMDVPTTYDEFIEMLTRFKNEIPECTAPYTAPGLKSTQALPEFYQGATADYVKVDGKWVDGMAQDNMLTALQNLQDAYTAGLIDQEAITNTTSACRDEWYAGTVGCFPYWGGLWGETLTVRLKQNVPDAEVIALPPIEGATYLYSAPSVQVISSKLSDEQVASVYKYFIEYMHDGGEGQVLFQSGVEGVHWQQSGNN
;
A
#
# COMPACT_ATOMS: atom_id res chain seq x y z
N MET A 1 47.19 18.27 -23.68
CA MET A 1 48.21 17.30 -24.15
C MET A 1 47.72 15.89 -23.81
N LYS A 2 47.56 15.09 -24.90
CA LYS A 2 47.67 13.64 -25.04
C LYS A 2 46.86 12.77 -24.05
N LYS A 3 45.71 12.15 -24.49
CA LYS A 3 45.56 11.02 -25.44
C LYS A 3 45.97 9.67 -24.83
N GLN A 4 44.90 8.80 -24.78
CA GLN A 4 44.89 7.38 -25.16
C GLN A 4 45.42 6.33 -24.20
N ILE A 5 44.65 5.28 -24.21
CA ILE A 5 44.95 3.82 -24.21
C ILE A 5 44.13 3.13 -23.11
N SER A 6 43.31 2.12 -23.29
CA SER A 6 43.23 1.09 -24.32
C SER A 6 41.88 0.37 -24.24
N MET A 7 41.34 0.12 -25.37
CA MET A 7 40.52 -1.02 -25.74
C MET A 7 41.36 -2.29 -25.73
N LEU A 8 40.91 -3.39 -25.13
CA LEU A 8 41.16 -4.80 -25.48
C LEU A 8 40.77 -5.70 -24.32
N LEU A 9 39.67 -6.42 -24.44
CA LEU A 9 39.58 -7.88 -24.36
C LEU A 9 38.13 -8.29 -24.59
N ALA A 10 37.80 -8.46 -25.83
CA ALA A 10 36.70 -9.32 -26.25
C ALA A 10 37.37 -10.53 -26.93
N THR A 11 36.69 -11.65 -26.89
CA THR A 11 36.98 -12.91 -27.59
C THR A 11 37.69 -13.98 -26.76
N ALA A 12 36.89 -14.95 -26.29
CA ALA A 12 37.10 -16.38 -26.48
C ALA A 12 36.13 -17.17 -25.61
N CYS A 13 35.10 -17.76 -26.21
CA CYS A 13 34.56 -19.09 -25.88
C CYS A 13 33.32 -19.36 -26.74
N ALA A 14 33.57 -19.67 -28.00
CA ALA A 14 32.64 -20.40 -28.85
C ALA A 14 33.42 -21.51 -29.52
N ALA A 15 33.20 -22.75 -29.13
CA ALA A 15 33.32 -23.95 -29.92
C ALA A 15 33.43 -25.21 -29.05
N SER A 16 32.30 -25.91 -28.91
CA SER A 16 32.32 -27.38 -28.81
C SER A 16 30.91 -27.93 -28.90
N LEU A 17 30.40 -27.97 -30.10
CA LEU A 17 29.25 -28.80 -30.50
C LEU A 17 29.67 -29.50 -31.77
N LEU A 18 29.51 -30.82 -31.78
CA LEU A 18 29.41 -31.74 -32.91
C LEU A 18 30.36 -32.91 -32.78
N ALA A 19 29.81 -34.04 -32.36
CA ALA A 19 29.92 -35.32 -33.03
C ALA A 19 29.31 -36.44 -32.16
N ALA A 20 28.23 -37.03 -32.65
CA ALA A 20 28.17 -38.45 -32.89
C ALA A 20 26.75 -38.84 -33.34
N CYS A 21 26.65 -39.12 -34.63
CA CYS A 21 25.59 -39.97 -35.21
C CYS A 21 26.04 -41.42 -35.16
N GLY A 22 25.06 -42.32 -34.92
CA GLY A 22 25.13 -43.70 -35.45
C GLY A 22 24.84 -44.81 -34.44
N GLY A 23 23.73 -45.54 -34.62
CA GLY A 23 23.54 -46.83 -34.04
C GLY A 23 22.09 -47.21 -33.76
N SER A 24 21.41 -47.86 -34.73
CA SER A 24 20.10 -48.51 -34.54
C SER A 24 20.18 -49.64 -33.48
N GLY A 25 19.14 -49.67 -32.63
CA GLY A 25 18.94 -50.80 -31.71
C GLY A 25 17.58 -50.60 -31.00
N SER A 26 16.57 -51.27 -31.52
CA SER A 26 15.23 -51.36 -30.95
C SER A 26 15.23 -52.14 -29.66
N THR A 27 14.86 -51.51 -28.54
CA THR A 27 14.39 -52.18 -27.35
C THR A 27 13.38 -51.27 -26.64
N THR A 28 12.15 -51.72 -26.64
CA THR A 28 11.06 -51.17 -25.81
C THR A 28 11.44 -51.28 -24.35
N THR A 29 11.63 -50.12 -23.73
CA THR A 29 11.66 -50.03 -22.27
C THR A 29 10.71 -48.90 -21.89
N ASP A 30 9.76 -49.24 -21.02
CA ASP A 30 8.88 -48.34 -20.33
C ASP A 30 9.71 -47.18 -19.77
N SER A 31 9.57 -46.01 -20.34
CA SER A 31 10.03 -44.78 -19.71
C SER A 31 8.88 -44.20 -18.89
N SER A 32 8.81 -44.59 -17.63
CA SER A 32 8.24 -43.71 -16.61
C SER A 32 9.07 -42.40 -16.66
N SER A 33 8.49 -41.36 -17.27
CA SER A 33 9.01 -40.04 -17.12
C SER A 33 8.85 -39.64 -15.65
N ALA A 34 9.94 -39.77 -14.87
CA ALA A 34 10.04 -39.02 -13.65
C ALA A 34 9.96 -37.51 -14.07
N ALA A 35 8.84 -36.90 -13.84
CA ALA A 35 8.76 -35.48 -13.80
C ALA A 35 9.77 -35.04 -12.74
N ASP A 36 10.79 -34.34 -13.17
CA ASP A 36 11.71 -33.62 -12.29
C ASP A 36 10.88 -32.53 -11.63
N THR A 37 10.16 -32.89 -10.57
CA THR A 37 9.42 -31.93 -9.73
C THR A 37 10.50 -31.17 -8.98
N THR A 38 10.90 -30.03 -9.54
CA THR A 38 11.68 -29.04 -8.81
C THR A 38 10.86 -28.69 -7.56
N ALA A 39 11.39 -28.98 -6.39
CA ALA A 39 10.73 -28.64 -5.13
C ALA A 39 10.48 -27.12 -5.11
N THR A 40 9.29 -26.73 -4.66
CA THR A 40 8.89 -25.34 -4.47
C THR A 40 8.64 -25.08 -2.99
N ALA A 41 8.53 -23.82 -2.57
CA ALA A 41 8.24 -23.49 -1.18
C ALA A 41 6.98 -24.23 -0.66
N ALA A 42 5.95 -24.40 -1.48
CA ALA A 42 4.76 -25.15 -1.11
C ALA A 42 5.04 -26.62 -0.76
N SER A 43 6.02 -27.27 -1.38
CA SER A 43 6.39 -28.64 -1.04
C SER A 43 6.93 -28.80 0.39
N TYR A 44 7.36 -27.71 1.02
CA TYR A 44 7.83 -27.68 2.40
C TYR A 44 6.76 -27.22 3.40
N TYR A 45 5.58 -26.76 2.95
CA TYR A 45 4.57 -26.14 3.80
C TYR A 45 4.14 -27.01 4.98
N GLU A 46 3.78 -28.29 4.73
CA GLU A 46 3.35 -29.20 5.80
C GLU A 46 4.47 -29.53 6.79
N SER A 47 5.71 -29.64 6.33
CA SER A 47 6.88 -29.97 7.13
C SER A 47 7.63 -28.74 7.68
N ALA A 48 7.17 -27.53 7.35
CA ALA A 48 7.82 -26.28 7.76
C ALA A 48 8.01 -26.23 9.27
N GLN A 49 9.23 -25.93 9.67
CA GLN A 49 9.56 -25.76 11.08
C GLN A 49 9.43 -24.29 11.47
N LYS A 50 9.00 -24.06 12.72
CA LYS A 50 8.93 -22.73 13.27
C LYS A 50 10.34 -22.12 13.34
N PRO A 51 10.55 -20.88 12.84
CA PRO A 51 11.85 -20.23 12.95
C PRO A 51 12.12 -19.81 14.39
N ASP A 52 13.37 -19.89 14.84
CA ASP A 52 13.76 -19.38 16.16
C ASP A 52 13.76 -17.85 16.19
N LYS A 53 14.10 -17.24 15.04
CA LYS A 53 14.17 -15.79 14.86
C LYS A 53 13.58 -15.37 13.54
N LEU A 54 12.99 -14.16 13.48
CA LEU A 54 12.45 -13.53 12.29
C LEU A 54 12.83 -12.05 12.26
N VAL A 55 13.25 -11.56 11.10
CA VAL A 55 13.51 -10.13 10.86
C VAL A 55 12.39 -9.57 9.99
N TRP A 56 11.68 -8.58 10.52
CA TRP A 56 10.60 -7.91 9.83
C TRP A 56 10.83 -6.40 9.74
N TRP A 57 10.74 -5.86 8.53
CA TRP A 57 10.76 -4.41 8.31
C TRP A 57 9.40 -3.90 7.90
N VAL A 58 9.00 -2.78 8.49
CA VAL A 58 7.72 -2.13 8.22
C VAL A 58 7.91 -0.62 8.07
N HIS A 59 7.20 -0.03 7.12
CA HIS A 59 7.18 1.42 6.98
C HIS A 59 6.05 2.02 7.83
N ASP A 60 6.31 3.19 8.42
CA ASP A 60 5.35 3.93 9.25
C ASP A 60 4.58 3.03 10.22
N GLY A 61 5.30 2.48 11.16
CA GLY A 61 4.71 1.62 12.17
C GLY A 61 4.47 2.33 13.48
N MET A 62 4.23 1.51 14.48
CA MET A 62 4.07 1.86 15.86
C MET A 62 5.41 2.26 16.46
N HIS A 63 5.53 3.48 16.98
CA HIS A 63 6.75 3.93 17.67
C HIS A 63 6.81 3.41 19.10
N GLN A 64 7.94 3.62 19.79
CA GLN A 64 8.13 3.17 21.15
C GLN A 64 7.08 3.75 22.11
N GLU A 65 6.74 5.03 21.95
CA GLU A 65 5.68 5.70 22.71
C GLU A 65 4.29 5.13 22.45
N ASP A 66 4.08 4.45 21.33
CA ASP A 66 2.82 3.81 20.97
C ASP A 66 2.74 2.34 21.41
N GLY A 67 3.74 1.84 22.15
CA GLY A 67 3.73 0.50 22.71
C GLY A 67 4.33 -0.59 21.80
N SER A 68 5.25 -0.25 20.91
CA SER A 68 5.90 -1.23 20.02
C SER A 68 6.66 -2.33 20.77
N GLU A 69 7.33 -1.99 21.87
CA GLU A 69 8.05 -2.97 22.71
C GLU A 69 7.09 -4.00 23.33
N GLN A 70 5.92 -3.55 23.78
CA GLN A 70 4.89 -4.43 24.30
C GLN A 70 4.29 -5.32 23.22
N TRP A 71 4.14 -4.79 22.01
CA TRP A 71 3.66 -5.56 20.87
C TRP A 71 4.64 -6.69 20.49
N ILE A 72 5.93 -6.39 20.41
CA ILE A 72 6.98 -7.36 20.11
C ILE A 72 7.01 -8.45 21.21
N ALA A 73 6.99 -8.03 22.48
CA ALA A 73 7.00 -8.97 23.59
C ALA A 73 5.77 -9.90 23.61
N GLU A 74 4.59 -9.40 23.23
CA GLU A 74 3.38 -10.20 23.13
C GLU A 74 3.46 -11.18 21.95
N PHE A 75 4.01 -10.75 20.79
CA PHE A 75 4.25 -11.63 19.66
C PHE A 75 5.22 -12.76 20.03
N ASP A 76 6.36 -12.45 20.65
CA ASP A 76 7.35 -13.43 21.10
C ASP A 76 6.75 -14.43 22.10
N ALA A 77 5.97 -13.93 23.05
CA ALA A 77 5.32 -14.77 24.05
C ALA A 77 4.29 -15.74 23.45
N LYS A 78 3.53 -15.29 22.45
CA LYS A 78 2.50 -16.10 21.79
C LYS A 78 3.07 -17.10 20.79
N THR A 79 4.06 -16.69 20.03
CA THR A 79 4.62 -17.51 18.95
C THR A 79 5.86 -18.31 19.37
N GLY A 80 6.62 -17.81 20.34
CA GLY A 80 7.95 -18.30 20.69
C GLY A 80 8.98 -18.04 19.59
N ILE A 81 8.78 -17.01 18.77
CA ILE A 81 9.71 -16.55 17.74
C ILE A 81 10.33 -15.24 18.22
N ASP A 82 11.66 -15.15 18.25
CA ASP A 82 12.40 -13.92 18.55
C ASP A 82 12.26 -12.95 17.34
N LEU A 83 11.39 -11.95 17.50
CA LEU A 83 11.08 -11.00 16.42
C LEU A 83 11.99 -9.76 16.50
N GLU A 84 12.84 -9.60 15.49
CA GLU A 84 13.52 -8.33 15.22
C GLU A 84 12.68 -7.48 14.27
N LEU A 85 12.03 -6.44 14.82
CA LEU A 85 11.13 -5.55 14.09
C LEU A 85 11.74 -4.16 13.97
N ASP A 86 11.97 -3.73 12.72
CA ASP A 86 12.45 -2.39 12.39
C ASP A 86 11.29 -1.54 11.83
N PHE A 87 10.98 -0.46 12.52
CA PHE A 87 10.11 0.61 12.01
C PHE A 87 10.96 1.65 11.27
N ILE A 88 10.66 1.86 10.00
CA ILE A 88 11.43 2.73 9.14
C ILE A 88 10.52 3.85 8.63
N ASP A 89 10.98 5.11 8.77
CA ASP A 89 10.26 6.26 8.23
C ASP A 89 9.93 6.07 6.74
N ASN A 90 8.70 6.36 6.37
CA ASN A 90 8.17 6.15 5.03
C ASN A 90 9.03 6.80 3.93
N ASN A 91 9.61 7.98 4.20
CA ASN A 91 10.44 8.69 3.22
C ASN A 91 11.80 8.02 2.99
N GLU A 92 12.29 7.23 3.96
CA GLU A 92 13.57 6.53 3.90
C GLU A 92 13.42 5.04 3.55
N TYR A 93 12.21 4.49 3.63
CA TYR A 93 11.95 3.07 3.53
C TYR A 93 12.46 2.43 2.24
N THR A 94 12.02 2.96 1.09
CA THR A 94 12.41 2.44 -0.23
C THR A 94 13.92 2.46 -0.40
N LYS A 95 14.58 3.56 -0.03
CA LYS A 95 16.03 3.70 -0.13
C LYS A 95 16.77 2.72 0.78
N LYS A 96 16.29 2.53 2.02
CA LYS A 96 16.89 1.56 2.95
C LYS A 96 16.75 0.14 2.42
N LEU A 97 15.58 -0.19 1.85
CA LEU A 97 15.33 -1.51 1.26
C LEU A 97 16.22 -1.76 0.03
N GLU A 98 16.37 -0.79 -0.86
CA GLU A 98 17.29 -0.88 -2.01
C GLU A 98 18.74 -1.10 -1.58
N LEU A 99 19.18 -0.40 -0.54
CA LEU A 99 20.52 -0.58 0.02
C LEU A 99 20.71 -1.96 0.65
N ALA A 100 19.67 -2.49 1.33
CA ALA A 100 19.68 -3.82 1.90
C ALA A 100 19.82 -4.90 0.81
N TYR A 101 19.11 -4.75 -0.31
CA TYR A 101 19.28 -5.63 -1.47
C TYR A 101 20.69 -5.57 -2.05
N ALA A 102 21.25 -4.36 -2.15
CA ALA A 102 22.61 -4.17 -2.68
C ALA A 102 23.71 -4.73 -1.76
N SER A 103 23.46 -4.78 -0.44
CA SER A 103 24.41 -5.27 0.57
C SER A 103 24.12 -6.68 1.08
N ASP A 104 23.11 -7.34 0.54
CA ASP A 104 22.65 -8.68 0.94
C ASP A 104 22.24 -8.78 2.43
N THR A 105 21.62 -7.71 2.94
CA THR A 105 21.11 -7.58 4.32
C THR A 105 19.59 -7.40 4.39
N VAL A 106 18.88 -7.97 3.41
CA VAL A 106 17.43 -7.88 3.30
C VAL A 106 16.77 -8.64 4.46
N PRO A 107 15.71 -8.09 5.08
CA PRO A 107 14.94 -8.81 6.11
C PRO A 107 14.27 -10.07 5.53
N ASP A 108 13.81 -10.96 6.41
CA ASP A 108 13.11 -12.18 6.00
C ASP A 108 11.75 -11.84 5.38
N THR A 109 11.06 -10.90 5.98
CA THR A 109 9.76 -10.42 5.53
C THR A 109 9.66 -8.90 5.71
N PHE A 110 8.90 -8.26 4.84
CA PHE A 110 8.74 -6.81 4.86
C PHE A 110 7.45 -6.41 4.14
N ASP A 111 6.99 -5.21 4.38
CA ASP A 111 5.82 -4.70 3.68
C ASP A 111 6.18 -3.84 2.47
N LEU A 112 5.30 -3.84 1.48
CA LEU A 112 5.37 -2.99 0.31
C LEU A 112 4.02 -2.30 0.10
N ASN A 113 4.05 -1.12 -0.50
CA ASN A 113 2.86 -0.57 -1.13
C ASN A 113 2.51 -1.43 -2.35
N GLY A 114 1.25 -1.80 -2.52
CA GLY A 114 0.81 -2.63 -3.62
C GLY A 114 1.22 -2.12 -5.01
N GLU A 115 1.35 -0.80 -5.16
CA GLU A 115 1.84 -0.16 -6.39
C GLU A 115 3.28 -0.55 -6.75
N THR A 116 4.13 -0.87 -5.76
CA THR A 116 5.54 -1.23 -5.97
C THR A 116 5.76 -2.73 -6.12
N LEU A 117 4.77 -3.55 -5.74
CA LEU A 117 4.84 -5.01 -5.75
C LEU A 117 5.31 -5.57 -7.11
N GLY A 118 4.72 -5.06 -8.20
CA GLY A 118 5.06 -5.50 -9.55
C GLY A 118 6.53 -5.30 -9.92
N ASN A 119 7.14 -4.22 -9.44
CA ASN A 119 8.56 -3.93 -9.67
C ASN A 119 9.48 -4.91 -8.94
N TYR A 120 9.18 -5.20 -7.67
CA TYR A 120 9.96 -6.16 -6.87
C TYR A 120 9.80 -7.59 -7.39
N ALA A 121 8.58 -7.98 -7.79
CA ALA A 121 8.32 -9.26 -8.43
C ALA A 121 9.08 -9.42 -9.76
N ALA A 122 9.05 -8.40 -10.62
CA ALA A 122 9.75 -8.43 -11.91
C ALA A 122 11.27 -8.51 -11.77
N GLN A 123 11.84 -7.97 -10.69
CA GLN A 123 13.26 -8.07 -10.36
C GLN A 123 13.63 -9.39 -9.68
N GLY A 124 12.65 -10.25 -9.37
CA GLY A 124 12.87 -11.48 -8.62
C GLY A 124 13.34 -11.24 -7.18
N ALA A 125 12.97 -10.10 -6.60
CA ALA A 125 13.39 -9.69 -5.25
C ALA A 125 12.55 -10.33 -4.14
N ILE A 126 11.33 -10.77 -4.46
CA ILE A 126 10.36 -11.35 -3.52
C ILE A 126 9.93 -12.73 -3.96
N ALA A 127 9.59 -13.58 -3.02
CA ALA A 127 9.19 -14.96 -3.26
C ALA A 127 7.82 -15.07 -3.90
N ASP A 128 7.65 -16.06 -4.78
CA ASP A 128 6.36 -16.47 -5.31
C ASP A 128 5.59 -17.25 -4.22
N LEU A 129 4.47 -16.71 -3.79
CA LEU A 129 3.62 -17.27 -2.73
C LEU A 129 2.37 -17.97 -3.28
N THR A 130 2.23 -18.10 -4.60
CA THR A 130 1.01 -18.59 -5.25
C THR A 130 0.53 -19.90 -4.66
N ASP A 131 1.40 -20.91 -4.67
CA ASP A 131 1.03 -22.24 -4.21
C ASP A 131 0.77 -22.26 -2.70
N LEU A 132 1.55 -21.52 -1.90
CA LEU A 132 1.36 -21.41 -0.45
C LEU A 132 0.02 -20.77 -0.08
N VAL A 133 -0.38 -19.72 -0.78
CA VAL A 133 -1.67 -19.03 -0.58
C VAL A 133 -2.86 -19.95 -0.87
N HIS A 134 -2.74 -20.79 -1.90
CA HIS A 134 -3.78 -21.78 -2.24
C HIS A 134 -3.78 -22.94 -1.26
N GLU A 135 -2.63 -23.49 -0.91
CA GLU A 135 -2.49 -24.66 -0.06
C GLU A 135 -2.95 -24.41 1.38
N SER A 136 -2.67 -23.22 1.91
CA SER A 136 -3.14 -22.78 3.24
C SER A 136 -4.65 -22.46 3.28
N GLY A 137 -5.29 -22.32 2.14
CA GLY A 137 -6.68 -21.88 2.02
C GLY A 137 -6.87 -20.38 2.29
N LEU A 138 -5.79 -19.60 2.39
CA LEU A 138 -5.86 -18.16 2.58
C LEU A 138 -6.50 -17.44 1.40
N TYR A 139 -6.36 -18.01 0.19
CA TYR A 139 -6.98 -17.49 -1.02
C TYR A 139 -8.50 -17.30 -0.90
N ASP A 140 -9.18 -18.20 -0.21
CA ASP A 140 -10.63 -18.14 -0.04
C ASP A 140 -11.09 -17.29 1.14
N LYS A 141 -10.16 -16.87 2.02
CA LYS A 141 -10.45 -16.02 3.19
C LYS A 141 -10.34 -14.53 2.88
N VAL A 142 -9.57 -14.16 1.87
CA VAL A 142 -9.33 -12.77 1.46
C VAL A 142 -10.22 -12.43 0.27
N ASP A 143 -10.69 -11.18 0.19
CA ASP A 143 -11.52 -10.71 -0.92
C ASP A 143 -10.80 -10.93 -2.27
N LYS A 144 -11.52 -11.54 -3.21
CA LYS A 144 -10.97 -11.91 -4.52
C LYS A 144 -10.47 -10.72 -5.33
N ASN A 145 -11.11 -9.55 -5.17
CA ASN A 145 -10.67 -8.34 -5.86
C ASN A 145 -9.28 -7.88 -5.40
N LEU A 146 -8.88 -8.20 -4.16
CA LEU A 146 -7.54 -7.88 -3.66
C LEU A 146 -6.48 -8.75 -4.33
N TRP A 147 -6.78 -10.02 -4.59
CA TRP A 147 -5.85 -10.90 -5.29
C TRP A 147 -5.57 -10.44 -6.72
N ASP A 148 -6.57 -9.89 -7.41
CA ASP A 148 -6.37 -9.32 -8.76
C ASP A 148 -5.33 -8.21 -8.75
N ALA A 149 -5.35 -7.35 -7.73
CA ALA A 149 -4.37 -6.27 -7.55
C ALA A 149 -2.96 -6.78 -7.15
N LEU A 150 -2.88 -7.96 -6.53
CA LEU A 150 -1.64 -8.57 -6.01
C LEU A 150 -1.07 -9.65 -6.92
N THR A 151 -1.71 -9.90 -8.05
CA THR A 151 -1.27 -10.90 -9.03
C THR A 151 -0.44 -10.26 -10.12
N VAL A 152 0.81 -10.68 -10.25
CA VAL A 152 1.75 -10.23 -11.28
C VAL A 152 2.06 -11.39 -12.22
N ASN A 153 1.69 -11.27 -13.49
CA ASN A 153 1.88 -12.34 -14.48
C ASN A 153 1.29 -13.71 -14.06
N GLY A 154 0.14 -13.70 -13.40
CA GLY A 154 -0.54 -14.91 -12.93
C GLY A 154 0.00 -15.52 -11.63
N LYS A 155 0.89 -14.81 -10.93
CA LYS A 155 1.51 -15.25 -9.68
C LYS A 155 1.25 -14.26 -8.55
N ILE A 156 1.06 -14.76 -7.33
CA ILE A 156 0.85 -14.00 -6.12
C ILE A 156 2.19 -13.82 -5.40
N TYR A 157 2.60 -12.56 -5.18
CA TYR A 157 3.87 -12.25 -4.55
C TYR A 157 3.75 -11.61 -3.16
N GLY A 158 2.55 -11.34 -2.73
CA GLY A 158 2.32 -10.75 -1.42
C GLY A 158 0.92 -11.02 -0.90
N VAL A 159 0.73 -10.86 0.40
CA VAL A 159 -0.55 -11.05 1.08
C VAL A 159 -0.99 -9.69 1.66
N PRO A 160 -2.26 -9.26 1.50
CA PRO A 160 -2.70 -7.98 2.03
C PRO A 160 -2.58 -7.99 3.56
N ARG A 161 -1.98 -6.96 4.13
CA ARG A 161 -1.85 -6.80 5.58
C ARG A 161 -3.15 -6.34 6.25
N GLU A 162 -3.92 -5.59 5.51
CA GLU A 162 -5.14 -4.94 6.00
C GLU A 162 -6.17 -4.84 4.88
N THR A 163 -7.41 -4.61 5.26
CA THR A 163 -8.44 -4.25 4.29
C THR A 163 -8.11 -2.84 3.75
N PRO A 164 -8.00 -2.65 2.44
CA PRO A 164 -7.69 -1.34 1.88
C PRO A 164 -8.74 -0.34 2.30
N SER A 165 -8.31 0.83 2.76
CA SER A 165 -9.20 1.96 2.97
C SER A 165 -9.29 2.81 1.70
N ALA A 166 -10.51 3.32 1.43
CA ALA A 166 -10.70 4.34 0.42
C ALA A 166 -10.21 5.70 0.95
N ILE A 167 -9.77 6.58 0.05
CA ILE A 167 -9.67 8.00 0.36
C ILE A 167 -11.09 8.56 0.43
N VAL A 168 -11.36 9.33 1.47
CA VAL A 168 -12.59 10.08 1.63
C VAL A 168 -12.26 11.55 1.88
N THR A 169 -13.12 12.45 1.47
CA THR A 169 -12.95 13.87 1.77
C THR A 169 -13.66 14.18 3.08
N TYR A 170 -12.89 14.51 4.11
CA TYR A 170 -13.41 14.98 5.37
C TYR A 170 -13.80 16.45 5.28
N VAL A 171 -14.96 16.80 5.84
CA VAL A 171 -15.52 18.16 5.79
C VAL A 171 -15.85 18.63 7.20
N ARG A 172 -15.61 19.91 7.47
CA ARG A 172 -16.02 20.63 8.67
C ARG A 172 -17.55 20.80 8.67
N LYS A 173 -18.23 19.84 9.32
CA LYS A 173 -19.71 19.86 9.45
C LYS A 173 -20.20 21.07 10.21
N ASP A 174 -19.48 21.47 11.26
CA ASP A 174 -19.77 22.66 12.04
C ASP A 174 -19.73 23.96 11.19
N TRP A 175 -18.91 24.03 10.13
CA TRP A 175 -18.93 25.15 9.20
C TRP A 175 -20.16 25.11 8.29
N LEU A 176 -20.56 23.92 7.81
CA LEU A 176 -21.81 23.78 7.06
C LEU A 176 -23.02 24.25 7.90
N ASP A 177 -23.08 23.83 9.16
CA ASP A 177 -24.18 24.20 10.07
C ASP A 177 -24.20 25.71 10.36
N ARG A 178 -23.03 26.33 10.58
CA ARG A 178 -22.91 27.79 10.75
C ARG A 178 -23.43 28.57 9.55
N LEU A 179 -23.24 28.02 8.35
CA LEU A 179 -23.67 28.63 7.09
C LEU A 179 -25.11 28.24 6.70
N GLY A 180 -25.74 27.29 7.43
CA GLY A 180 -27.05 26.77 7.09
C GLY A 180 -27.06 26.05 5.74
N MET A 181 -25.95 25.32 5.42
CA MET A 181 -25.81 24.58 4.18
C MET A 181 -26.10 23.10 4.39
N ASP A 182 -26.72 22.48 3.41
CA ASP A 182 -26.79 21.04 3.30
C ASP A 182 -25.44 20.47 2.84
N VAL A 183 -25.24 19.16 3.04
CA VAL A 183 -24.06 18.45 2.55
C VAL A 183 -24.14 18.36 1.02
N PRO A 184 -23.11 18.82 0.28
CA PRO A 184 -23.16 18.81 -1.17
C PRO A 184 -23.19 17.38 -1.74
N THR A 185 -23.87 17.22 -2.86
CA THR A 185 -23.98 15.97 -3.62
C THR A 185 -23.55 16.13 -5.08
N THR A 186 -23.54 17.35 -5.57
CA THR A 186 -23.10 17.70 -6.93
C THR A 186 -21.85 18.54 -6.92
N TYR A 187 -21.15 18.61 -8.05
CA TYR A 187 -19.96 19.43 -8.20
C TYR A 187 -20.22 20.92 -7.97
N ASP A 188 -21.35 21.43 -8.47
CA ASP A 188 -21.70 22.84 -8.31
C ASP A 188 -21.96 23.18 -6.84
N GLU A 189 -22.70 22.33 -6.12
CA GLU A 189 -22.92 22.50 -4.67
C GLU A 189 -21.60 22.41 -3.88
N PHE A 190 -20.68 21.53 -4.30
CA PHE A 190 -19.36 21.41 -3.70
C PHE A 190 -18.53 22.69 -3.89
N ILE A 191 -18.51 23.26 -5.08
CA ILE A 191 -17.83 24.54 -5.37
C ILE A 191 -18.47 25.70 -4.61
N GLU A 192 -19.81 25.73 -4.49
CA GLU A 192 -20.52 26.69 -3.66
C GLU A 192 -20.11 26.60 -2.19
N MET A 193 -20.05 25.38 -1.65
CA MET A 193 -19.57 25.12 -0.27
C MET A 193 -18.18 25.71 -0.05
N LEU A 194 -17.21 25.36 -0.91
CA LEU A 194 -15.85 25.89 -0.79
C LEU A 194 -15.80 27.43 -0.89
N THR A 195 -16.60 28.00 -1.78
CA THR A 195 -16.70 29.45 -1.96
C THR A 195 -17.23 30.12 -0.71
N ARG A 196 -18.23 29.56 -0.08
CA ARG A 196 -18.79 30.10 1.17
C ARG A 196 -17.85 29.88 2.35
N PHE A 197 -17.15 28.74 2.44
CA PHE A 197 -16.09 28.55 3.44
C PHE A 197 -15.04 29.65 3.34
N LYS A 198 -14.57 29.94 2.14
CA LYS A 198 -13.58 31.01 1.91
C LYS A 198 -14.09 32.39 2.35
N ASN A 199 -15.32 32.73 2.00
CA ASN A 199 -15.80 34.10 2.12
C ASN A 199 -16.48 34.42 3.46
N GLU A 200 -17.05 33.41 4.12
CA GLU A 200 -17.94 33.59 5.27
C GLU A 200 -17.39 32.95 6.57
N ILE A 201 -16.35 32.11 6.49
CA ILE A 201 -15.70 31.53 7.67
C ILE A 201 -14.40 32.30 7.95
N PRO A 202 -14.33 33.13 8.99
CA PRO A 202 -13.17 33.99 9.24
C PRO A 202 -11.86 33.23 9.52
N GLU A 203 -11.96 32.05 10.12
CA GLU A 203 -10.80 31.17 10.41
C GLU A 203 -10.33 30.34 9.23
N CYS A 204 -11.07 30.33 8.12
CA CYS A 204 -10.71 29.56 6.92
C CYS A 204 -9.51 30.17 6.20
N THR A 205 -8.39 29.52 6.23
CA THR A 205 -7.18 29.87 5.43
C THR A 205 -7.20 29.22 4.07
N ALA A 206 -7.72 27.99 3.98
CA ALA A 206 -7.93 27.27 2.75
C ALA A 206 -9.23 26.44 2.82
N PRO A 207 -10.17 26.62 1.89
CA PRO A 207 -11.38 25.79 1.87
C PRO A 207 -11.08 24.30 1.67
N TYR A 208 -10.05 23.97 0.90
CA TYR A 208 -9.62 22.62 0.58
C TYR A 208 -8.09 22.52 0.58
N THR A 209 -7.51 21.63 1.36
CA THR A 209 -6.07 21.36 1.34
C THR A 209 -5.79 20.00 0.70
N ALA A 210 -4.67 19.88 -0.03
CA ALA A 210 -4.23 18.66 -0.66
C ALA A 210 -2.70 18.63 -0.82
N PRO A 211 -2.07 17.45 -0.78
CA PRO A 211 -0.65 17.28 -1.03
C PRO A 211 -0.37 17.21 -2.54
N GLY A 212 -0.28 18.34 -3.19
CA GLY A 212 -0.08 18.47 -4.64
C GLY A 212 -1.38 18.60 -5.43
N LEU A 213 -1.26 18.84 -6.74
CA LEU A 213 -2.39 19.02 -7.65
C LEU A 213 -2.52 17.89 -8.71
N LYS A 214 -1.69 16.86 -8.61
CA LYS A 214 -1.58 15.80 -9.65
C LYS A 214 -2.30 14.50 -9.28
N SER A 215 -2.70 14.34 -8.05
CA SER A 215 -3.28 13.09 -7.58
C SER A 215 -4.80 13.12 -7.65
N THR A 216 -5.38 12.23 -8.42
CA THR A 216 -6.84 11.98 -8.43
C THR A 216 -7.32 11.57 -7.03
N GLN A 217 -6.51 10.84 -6.26
CA GLN A 217 -6.84 10.45 -4.89
C GLN A 217 -6.96 11.65 -3.95
N ALA A 218 -6.11 12.67 -4.14
CA ALA A 218 -6.10 13.86 -3.29
C ALA A 218 -7.13 14.93 -3.74
N LEU A 219 -7.72 14.79 -4.91
CA LEU A 219 -8.58 15.81 -5.53
C LEU A 219 -9.76 15.18 -6.31
N PRO A 220 -10.43 14.13 -5.79
CA PRO A 220 -11.39 13.33 -6.57
C PRO A 220 -12.54 14.17 -7.11
N GLU A 221 -13.04 15.15 -6.36
CA GLU A 221 -14.14 15.99 -6.74
C GLU A 221 -13.81 16.88 -7.95
N PHE A 222 -12.59 17.38 -8.02
CA PHE A 222 -12.17 18.25 -9.14
C PHE A 222 -11.89 17.48 -10.41
N TYR A 223 -11.40 16.24 -10.28
CA TYR A 223 -11.11 15.38 -11.44
C TYR A 223 -12.36 14.84 -12.14
N GLN A 224 -13.50 14.75 -11.46
CA GLN A 224 -14.78 14.36 -12.08
C GLN A 224 -14.67 13.11 -12.96
N GLY A 225 -14.12 12.03 -12.39
CA GLY A 225 -13.95 10.76 -13.08
C GLY A 225 -12.77 10.69 -14.07
N ALA A 226 -12.03 11.79 -14.29
CA ALA A 226 -10.74 11.71 -14.97
C ALA A 226 -9.66 11.14 -14.02
N THR A 227 -8.61 10.58 -14.59
CA THR A 227 -7.44 10.17 -13.82
C THR A 227 -6.17 10.46 -14.59
N ALA A 228 -5.12 10.85 -13.88
CA ALA A 228 -3.80 11.04 -14.47
C ALA A 228 -3.03 9.72 -14.64
N ASP A 229 -3.51 8.64 -14.06
CA ASP A 229 -2.90 7.31 -14.13
C ASP A 229 -3.32 6.57 -15.41
N TYR A 230 -2.68 5.42 -15.66
CA TYR A 230 -3.10 4.55 -16.75
C TYR A 230 -4.46 3.91 -16.43
N VAL A 231 -5.35 3.91 -17.43
CA VAL A 231 -6.68 3.29 -17.33
C VAL A 231 -6.86 2.22 -18.38
N LYS A 232 -7.70 1.24 -18.09
CA LYS A 232 -8.01 0.16 -19.03
C LYS A 232 -9.27 0.49 -19.80
N VAL A 233 -9.13 0.83 -21.09
CA VAL A 233 -10.24 1.08 -22.02
C VAL A 233 -10.27 -0.03 -23.06
N ASP A 234 -11.40 -0.72 -23.21
CA ASP A 234 -11.55 -1.85 -24.14
C ASP A 234 -10.44 -2.92 -24.04
N GLY A 235 -10.00 -3.19 -22.81
CA GLY A 235 -8.95 -4.17 -22.52
C GLY A 235 -7.53 -3.70 -22.78
N LYS A 236 -7.31 -2.46 -23.18
CA LYS A 236 -5.99 -1.86 -23.40
C LYS A 236 -5.69 -0.78 -22.39
N TRP A 237 -4.45 -0.73 -21.91
CA TRP A 237 -3.98 0.36 -21.08
C TRP A 237 -3.75 1.60 -21.92
N VAL A 238 -4.37 2.71 -21.54
CA VAL A 238 -4.21 4.04 -22.13
C VAL A 238 -3.78 5.03 -21.08
N ASP A 239 -3.02 6.02 -21.50
CA ASP A 239 -2.61 7.13 -20.61
C ASP A 239 -3.85 7.96 -20.25
N GLY A 240 -4.12 8.07 -18.95
CA GLY A 240 -5.25 8.83 -18.44
C GLY A 240 -5.20 10.31 -18.80
N MET A 241 -3.99 10.88 -18.93
CA MET A 241 -3.80 12.26 -19.38
C MET A 241 -4.28 12.51 -20.82
N ALA A 242 -4.42 11.46 -21.65
CA ALA A 242 -4.91 11.55 -23.02
C ALA A 242 -6.44 11.37 -23.13
N GLN A 243 -7.16 11.24 -22.05
CA GLN A 243 -8.62 11.09 -22.04
C GLN A 243 -9.33 12.43 -22.31
N ASP A 244 -10.47 12.37 -22.97
CA ASP A 244 -11.26 13.57 -23.35
C ASP A 244 -11.72 14.38 -22.12
N ASN A 245 -12.05 13.72 -21.00
CA ASN A 245 -12.51 14.37 -19.79
C ASN A 245 -11.35 15.03 -18.97
N MET A 246 -10.10 14.73 -19.28
CA MET A 246 -8.94 15.31 -18.58
C MET A 246 -8.86 16.83 -18.77
N LEU A 247 -9.22 17.34 -19.95
CA LEU A 247 -9.22 18.78 -20.18
C LEU A 247 -10.18 19.50 -19.22
N THR A 248 -11.38 18.94 -19.02
CA THR A 248 -12.37 19.47 -18.06
C THR A 248 -11.84 19.40 -16.62
N ALA A 249 -11.21 18.29 -16.23
CA ALA A 249 -10.61 18.15 -14.91
C ALA A 249 -9.52 19.20 -14.65
N LEU A 250 -8.63 19.41 -15.61
CA LEU A 250 -7.58 20.44 -15.51
C LEU A 250 -8.15 21.85 -15.44
N GLN A 251 -9.25 22.12 -16.15
CA GLN A 251 -9.95 23.40 -16.08
C GLN A 251 -10.59 23.59 -14.68
N ASN A 252 -11.26 22.58 -14.14
CA ASN A 252 -11.81 22.60 -12.79
C ASN A 252 -10.74 22.92 -11.75
N LEU A 253 -9.58 22.25 -11.84
CA LEU A 253 -8.44 22.50 -10.94
C LEU A 253 -7.91 23.92 -11.07
N GLN A 254 -7.71 24.40 -12.32
CA GLN A 254 -7.22 25.75 -12.60
C GLN A 254 -8.17 26.82 -12.03
N ASP A 255 -9.47 26.65 -12.27
CA ASP A 255 -10.49 27.59 -11.82
C ASP A 255 -10.56 27.61 -10.29
N ALA A 256 -10.61 26.44 -9.64
CA ALA A 256 -10.64 26.36 -8.19
C ALA A 256 -9.36 26.90 -7.53
N TYR A 257 -8.18 26.59 -8.07
CA TYR A 257 -6.91 27.11 -7.56
C TYR A 257 -6.83 28.63 -7.74
N THR A 258 -7.17 29.16 -8.92
CA THR A 258 -7.17 30.60 -9.23
C THR A 258 -8.18 31.35 -8.36
N ALA A 259 -9.35 30.74 -8.09
CA ALA A 259 -10.35 31.28 -7.19
C ALA A 259 -9.91 31.19 -5.70
N GLY A 260 -8.80 30.55 -5.38
CA GLY A 260 -8.32 30.33 -4.00
C GLY A 260 -9.25 29.41 -3.19
N LEU A 261 -9.89 28.45 -3.84
CA LEU A 261 -10.69 27.40 -3.21
C LEU A 261 -9.84 26.20 -2.78
N ILE A 262 -8.70 26.01 -3.44
CA ILE A 262 -7.65 25.07 -3.07
C ILE A 262 -6.52 25.85 -2.42
N ASP A 263 -5.92 25.27 -1.41
CA ASP A 263 -4.75 25.84 -0.73
C ASP A 263 -3.67 26.26 -1.75
N GLN A 264 -3.20 27.49 -1.59
CA GLN A 264 -2.22 28.07 -2.51
C GLN A 264 -0.83 27.43 -2.38
N GLU A 265 -0.56 26.75 -1.26
CA GLU A 265 0.67 26.00 -1.02
C GLU A 265 0.54 24.53 -1.45
N ALA A 266 -0.62 24.09 -1.95
CA ALA A 266 -0.90 22.69 -2.34
C ALA A 266 0.18 22.09 -3.26
N ILE A 267 0.81 22.89 -4.14
CA ILE A 267 1.87 22.41 -5.06
C ILE A 267 3.09 21.88 -4.30
N THR A 268 3.38 22.46 -3.13
CA THR A 268 4.55 22.13 -2.29
C THR A 268 4.18 21.40 -1.01
N ASN A 269 2.88 21.33 -0.68
CA ASN A 269 2.42 20.66 0.52
C ASN A 269 2.76 19.18 0.51
N THR A 270 3.18 18.71 1.68
CA THR A 270 3.26 17.30 2.00
C THR A 270 1.99 16.84 2.70
N THR A 271 1.75 15.56 2.75
CA THR A 271 0.62 14.98 3.51
C THR A 271 0.66 15.40 4.99
N SER A 272 1.85 15.51 5.58
CA SER A 272 2.02 15.97 6.96
C SER A 272 1.63 17.43 7.13
N ALA A 273 2.02 18.31 6.19
CA ALA A 273 1.62 19.73 6.22
C ALA A 273 0.09 19.88 6.17
N CYS A 274 -0.58 19.16 5.26
CA CYS A 274 -2.05 19.17 5.19
C CYS A 274 -2.71 18.68 6.49
N ARG A 275 -2.13 17.67 7.16
CA ARG A 275 -2.62 17.22 8.47
C ARG A 275 -2.47 18.30 9.55
N ASP A 276 -1.34 18.99 9.56
CA ASP A 276 -1.09 20.06 10.53
C ASP A 276 -2.05 21.23 10.35
N GLU A 277 -2.37 21.62 9.10
CA GLU A 277 -3.40 22.61 8.78
C GLU A 277 -4.80 22.16 9.23
N TRP A 278 -5.14 20.89 9.00
CA TRP A 278 -6.38 20.30 9.47
C TRP A 278 -6.47 20.33 11.00
N TYR A 279 -5.41 19.92 11.70
CA TYR A 279 -5.37 19.92 13.16
C TYR A 279 -5.43 21.33 13.74
N ALA A 280 -4.87 22.32 13.05
CA ALA A 280 -4.99 23.74 13.43
C ALA A 280 -6.43 24.26 13.27
N GLY A 281 -7.30 23.55 12.54
CA GLY A 281 -8.70 23.91 12.36
C GLY A 281 -8.95 25.03 11.35
N THR A 282 -7.98 25.29 10.47
CA THR A 282 -8.01 26.41 9.52
C THR A 282 -8.43 26.02 8.11
N VAL A 283 -8.62 24.72 7.85
CA VAL A 283 -9.07 24.22 6.54
C VAL A 283 -10.47 23.59 6.62
N GLY A 284 -11.23 23.69 5.54
CA GLY A 284 -12.62 23.26 5.47
C GLY A 284 -12.78 21.80 5.04
N CYS A 285 -11.94 21.35 4.10
CA CYS A 285 -11.96 20.02 3.53
C CYS A 285 -10.55 19.45 3.45
N PHE A 286 -10.43 18.14 3.73
CA PHE A 286 -9.18 17.39 3.62
C PHE A 286 -9.44 15.97 3.14
N PRO A 287 -8.97 15.57 1.95
CA PRO A 287 -9.02 14.20 1.48
C PRO A 287 -7.96 13.36 2.18
N TYR A 288 -8.37 12.30 2.82
CA TYR A 288 -7.45 11.41 3.52
C TYR A 288 -8.01 9.99 3.63
N TRP A 289 -7.20 9.07 4.13
CA TRP A 289 -7.60 7.69 4.34
C TRP A 289 -8.83 7.57 5.24
N GLY A 290 -9.73 6.66 4.90
CA GLY A 290 -10.88 6.30 5.72
C GLY A 290 -10.51 5.44 6.94
N GLY A 291 -11.50 4.82 7.56
CA GLY A 291 -11.29 3.95 8.73
C GLY A 291 -10.78 4.68 9.96
N LEU A 292 -9.78 4.15 10.63
CA LEU A 292 -9.20 4.71 11.86
C LEU A 292 -8.65 6.14 11.70
N TRP A 293 -8.27 6.53 10.48
CA TRP A 293 -7.83 7.90 10.23
C TRP A 293 -8.92 8.93 10.43
N GLY A 294 -10.18 8.59 10.19
CA GLY A 294 -11.31 9.48 10.46
C GLY A 294 -11.42 9.85 11.94
N GLU A 295 -11.21 8.86 12.82
CA GLU A 295 -11.17 9.10 14.25
C GLU A 295 -9.95 9.93 14.64
N THR A 296 -8.75 9.55 14.18
CA THR A 296 -7.51 10.27 14.46
C THR A 296 -7.59 11.73 14.06
N LEU A 297 -8.04 12.02 12.84
CA LEU A 297 -8.20 13.39 12.33
C LEU A 297 -9.20 14.19 13.16
N THR A 298 -10.29 13.55 13.58
CA THR A 298 -11.34 14.20 14.40
C THR A 298 -10.82 14.49 15.82
N VAL A 299 -10.18 13.52 16.46
CA VAL A 299 -9.65 13.67 17.82
C VAL A 299 -8.57 14.75 17.88
N ARG A 300 -7.63 14.74 16.93
CA ARG A 300 -6.56 15.74 16.87
C ARG A 300 -7.09 17.15 16.57
N LEU A 301 -8.05 17.29 15.66
CA LEU A 301 -8.72 18.57 15.41
C LEU A 301 -9.41 19.10 16.67
N LYS A 302 -10.13 18.25 17.39
CA LYS A 302 -10.85 18.65 18.63
C LYS A 302 -9.94 19.08 19.78
N GLN A 303 -8.66 18.73 19.77
CA GLN A 303 -7.70 19.25 20.73
C GLN A 303 -7.51 20.76 20.60
N ASN A 304 -7.61 21.31 19.37
CA ASN A 304 -7.48 22.74 19.09
C ASN A 304 -8.85 23.42 18.90
N VAL A 305 -9.84 22.69 18.39
CA VAL A 305 -11.20 23.20 18.13
C VAL A 305 -12.20 22.22 18.78
N PRO A 306 -12.50 22.35 20.10
CA PRO A 306 -13.28 21.37 20.86
C PRO A 306 -14.68 21.11 20.30
N ASP A 307 -15.31 22.13 19.72
CA ASP A 307 -16.68 22.06 19.17
C ASP A 307 -16.69 21.69 17.68
N ALA A 308 -15.55 21.32 17.08
CA ALA A 308 -15.51 20.89 15.68
C ALA A 308 -16.33 19.62 15.47
N GLU A 309 -17.11 19.60 14.41
CA GLU A 309 -17.79 18.42 13.91
C GLU A 309 -17.27 18.06 12.52
N VAL A 310 -16.99 16.80 12.31
CA VAL A 310 -16.40 16.27 11.06
C VAL A 310 -17.31 15.20 10.48
N ILE A 311 -17.50 15.25 9.18
CA ILE A 311 -18.14 14.18 8.41
C ILE A 311 -17.24 13.74 7.25
N ALA A 312 -17.39 12.49 6.84
CA ALA A 312 -16.94 12.06 5.52
C ALA A 312 -17.97 12.56 4.49
N LEU A 313 -17.49 13.26 3.47
CA LEU A 313 -18.34 13.73 2.37
C LEU A 313 -18.91 12.51 1.62
N PRO A 314 -20.20 12.42 1.41
CA PRO A 314 -20.77 11.46 0.48
C PRO A 314 -20.18 11.67 -0.92
N PRO A 315 -20.09 10.61 -1.75
CA PRO A 315 -19.56 10.76 -3.11
C PRO A 315 -20.30 11.86 -3.89
N ILE A 316 -19.53 12.80 -4.43
CA ILE A 316 -20.03 13.84 -5.32
C ILE A 316 -20.34 13.19 -6.67
N GLU A 317 -21.49 13.54 -7.26
CA GLU A 317 -21.89 13.04 -8.56
C GLU A 317 -20.80 13.29 -9.62
N GLY A 318 -20.45 12.24 -10.38
CA GLY A 318 -19.40 12.29 -11.41
C GLY A 318 -17.98 12.09 -10.90
N ALA A 319 -17.72 12.22 -9.61
CA ALA A 319 -16.40 11.97 -9.05
C ALA A 319 -16.12 10.44 -8.91
N THR A 320 -14.84 10.07 -9.05
CA THR A 320 -14.38 8.70 -8.82
C THR A 320 -13.44 8.67 -7.64
N TYR A 321 -13.78 7.88 -6.64
CA TYR A 321 -12.97 7.69 -5.45
C TYR A 321 -12.20 6.38 -5.59
N LEU A 322 -10.88 6.48 -5.65
CA LEU A 322 -10.01 5.33 -5.88
C LEU A 322 -9.71 4.62 -4.55
N TYR A 323 -9.65 3.30 -4.63
CA TYR A 323 -9.01 2.50 -3.60
C TYR A 323 -7.51 2.46 -3.90
N SER A 324 -6.70 2.67 -2.89
CA SER A 324 -5.29 2.34 -3.01
C SER A 324 -5.12 0.83 -3.05
N ALA A 325 -4.10 0.36 -3.75
CA ALA A 325 -3.65 -1.00 -3.57
C ALA A 325 -3.25 -1.18 -2.09
N PRO A 326 -3.66 -2.28 -1.44
CA PRO A 326 -3.37 -2.48 -0.02
C PRO A 326 -1.87 -2.54 0.22
N SER A 327 -1.44 -2.20 1.44
CA SER A 327 -0.13 -2.61 1.92
C SER A 327 -0.06 -4.14 1.94
N VAL A 328 1.03 -4.68 1.44
CA VAL A 328 1.21 -6.12 1.28
C VAL A 328 2.42 -6.61 2.06
N GLN A 329 2.24 -7.73 2.73
CA GLN A 329 3.33 -8.46 3.34
C GLN A 329 3.97 -9.38 2.31
N VAL A 330 5.28 -9.27 2.14
CA VAL A 330 6.06 -10.07 1.20
C VAL A 330 7.18 -10.81 1.92
N ILE A 331 7.69 -11.86 1.31
CA ILE A 331 8.83 -12.63 1.81
C ILE A 331 10.00 -12.45 0.85
N SER A 332 11.20 -12.28 1.39
CA SER A 332 12.41 -12.11 0.61
C SER A 332 12.73 -13.36 -0.23
N SER A 333 13.06 -13.18 -1.50
CA SER A 333 13.55 -14.25 -2.38
C SER A 333 14.98 -14.71 -2.04
N LYS A 334 15.63 -14.06 -1.07
CA LYS A 334 16.95 -14.47 -0.56
C LYS A 334 16.88 -15.69 0.37
N LEU A 335 15.69 -15.99 0.88
CA LEU A 335 15.44 -17.18 1.67
C LEU A 335 15.35 -18.43 0.80
N SER A 336 15.72 -19.58 1.36
CA SER A 336 15.45 -20.86 0.72
C SER A 336 13.93 -21.15 0.71
N ASP A 337 13.48 -22.03 -0.19
CA ASP A 337 12.07 -22.44 -0.26
C ASP A 337 11.53 -22.96 1.07
N GLU A 338 12.35 -23.69 1.84
CA GLU A 338 11.99 -24.16 3.18
C GLU A 338 11.81 -23.01 4.17
N GLN A 339 12.68 -22.00 4.11
CA GLN A 339 12.56 -20.80 4.94
C GLN A 339 11.35 -19.94 4.52
N VAL A 340 11.09 -19.82 3.22
CA VAL A 340 9.88 -19.13 2.71
C VAL A 340 8.62 -19.81 3.25
N ALA A 341 8.53 -21.13 3.19
CA ALA A 341 7.41 -21.89 3.75
C ALA A 341 7.29 -21.68 5.27
N SER A 342 8.41 -21.62 5.97
CA SER A 342 8.48 -21.38 7.42
C SER A 342 7.93 -20.00 7.78
N VAL A 343 8.42 -18.93 7.13
CA VAL A 343 7.94 -17.56 7.35
C VAL A 343 6.46 -17.44 6.97
N TYR A 344 6.05 -18.03 5.86
CA TYR A 344 4.66 -18.02 5.45
C TYR A 344 3.76 -18.64 6.52
N LYS A 345 4.04 -19.85 6.97
CA LYS A 345 3.22 -20.63 7.90
C LYS A 345 3.13 -19.99 9.29
N TYR A 346 4.25 -19.51 9.82
CA TYR A 346 4.32 -19.05 11.21
C TYR A 346 4.18 -17.54 11.39
N PHE A 347 4.24 -16.76 10.31
CA PHE A 347 4.06 -15.32 10.36
C PHE A 347 2.88 -14.84 9.51
N ILE A 348 2.82 -15.19 8.20
CA ILE A 348 1.72 -14.73 7.33
C ILE A 348 0.39 -15.37 7.74
N GLU A 349 0.34 -16.68 7.94
CA GLU A 349 -0.90 -17.32 8.38
C GLU A 349 -1.32 -16.91 9.78
N TYR A 350 -0.39 -16.67 10.68
CA TYR A 350 -0.69 -16.18 12.03
C TYR A 350 -1.34 -14.78 11.97
N MET A 351 -0.89 -13.92 11.07
CA MET A 351 -1.53 -12.62 10.79
C MET A 351 -2.99 -12.76 10.32
N HIS A 352 -3.35 -13.89 9.72
CA HIS A 352 -4.67 -14.16 9.12
C HIS A 352 -5.38 -15.38 9.75
N ASP A 353 -5.06 -15.75 10.96
CA ASP A 353 -5.57 -16.96 11.61
C ASP A 353 -7.05 -16.88 12.01
N GLY A 354 -7.66 -15.69 11.94
CA GLY A 354 -9.01 -15.44 12.42
C GLY A 354 -9.13 -15.44 13.95
N GLY A 355 -8.02 -15.47 14.66
CA GLY A 355 -7.90 -15.59 16.09
C GLY A 355 -7.00 -14.54 16.73
N GLU A 356 -6.16 -14.99 17.66
CA GLU A 356 -5.30 -14.09 18.45
C GLU A 356 -4.21 -13.41 17.61
N GLY A 357 -3.69 -14.07 16.59
CA GLY A 357 -2.71 -13.49 15.68
C GLY A 357 -3.32 -12.33 14.92
N GLN A 358 -4.47 -12.55 14.28
CA GLN A 358 -5.17 -11.48 13.56
C GLN A 358 -5.51 -10.29 14.47
N VAL A 359 -5.97 -10.54 15.71
CA VAL A 359 -6.24 -9.47 16.67
C VAL A 359 -4.97 -8.69 17.01
N LEU A 360 -3.85 -9.39 17.23
CA LEU A 360 -2.57 -8.75 17.55
C LEU A 360 -2.10 -7.84 16.40
N PHE A 361 -2.21 -8.29 15.14
CA PHE A 361 -1.80 -7.50 13.99
C PHE A 361 -2.75 -6.34 13.65
N GLN A 362 -4.05 -6.51 13.84
CA GLN A 362 -5.05 -5.49 13.49
C GLN A 362 -5.35 -4.51 14.61
N SER A 363 -5.31 -4.96 15.86
CA SER A 363 -5.74 -4.16 17.02
C SER A 363 -4.62 -3.94 18.04
N GLY A 364 -3.55 -4.72 17.97
CA GLY A 364 -2.46 -4.66 18.94
C GLY A 364 -2.77 -5.40 20.26
N VAL A 365 -2.09 -4.99 21.33
CA VAL A 365 -2.10 -5.63 22.64
C VAL A 365 -3.23 -5.07 23.51
N GLU A 366 -4.04 -5.94 24.10
CA GLU A 366 -5.06 -5.54 25.06
C GLU A 366 -4.45 -4.86 26.28
N GLY A 367 -5.04 -3.78 26.73
CA GLY A 367 -4.56 -2.98 27.84
C GLY A 367 -3.45 -1.98 27.48
N VAL A 368 -2.89 -2.06 26.28
CA VAL A 368 -1.90 -1.12 25.72
C VAL A 368 -2.52 -0.31 24.59
N HIS A 369 -2.97 -0.99 23.53
CA HIS A 369 -3.48 -0.36 22.32
C HIS A 369 -5.01 -0.29 22.30
N TRP A 370 -5.69 -1.22 22.97
CA TRP A 370 -7.14 -1.27 23.08
C TRP A 370 -7.59 -1.84 24.41
N GLN A 371 -8.84 -1.56 24.78
CA GLN A 371 -9.48 -2.10 25.96
C GLN A 371 -10.88 -2.58 25.61
N GLN A 372 -11.26 -3.72 26.14
CA GLN A 372 -12.62 -4.21 25.99
C GLN A 372 -13.57 -3.25 26.71
N SER A 373 -14.45 -2.56 25.99
CA SER A 373 -15.49 -1.76 26.62
C SER A 373 -16.54 -2.69 27.23
N GLY A 374 -16.77 -2.58 28.52
CA GLY A 374 -17.59 -3.49 29.32
C GLY A 374 -19.09 -3.43 29.05
N ASN A 375 -19.49 -3.48 27.78
CA ASN A 375 -20.87 -3.64 27.36
C ASN A 375 -20.92 -4.55 26.14
N ASN A 376 -20.88 -5.87 26.40
CA ASN A 376 -21.78 -6.86 25.79
C ASN A 376 -21.62 -8.19 26.51
#